data_b7992eff48e9987de8ee324d416c2b38
#
_entry.id   b7992eff48e9987de8ee324d416c2b38
#
_cell.length_a   1.000
_cell.length_b   1.000
_cell.length_c   1.000
_cell.angle_alpha   90.00
_cell.angle_beta   90.00
_cell.angle_gamma   90.00
#
_symmetry.space_group_name_H-M   'P 1'
#
loop_
_entity.id
_entity.type
_entity.pdbx_description
1 polymer ?
#
loop_
_entity_poly.entity_id
_entity_poly.type
_entity_poly.pdbx_seq_one_letter_code
_entity_poly.pdbx_strand_id
1 'polypeptide(L)'
;MVRFMEKGLFITFEGCEGSGKTTVSKYLYNRLKEEGYDVIYSREPGGVDIAEQIRSVILNVRNTAMDPRTEALLYAASRRQHLAEIVLPALKSGKIVLCDRFVDSSLVYQGYARGIGIDKVWELNQFAIDDCMPDLTLYYDVDVETGLSRVRSRGEMNRLDSENVEFHKSVRKAYQMIAEKYPERIVTIDSNRPLREVEEESYTLLKNRINRYE
;
A
#
# COMPACT_ATOMS: atom_id res chain seq x y z
N MET A 1 -15.39 -8.56 -23.82
CA MET A 1 -15.74 -9.75 -22.99
C MET A 1 -15.00 -9.58 -21.67
N VAL A 2 -15.70 -9.57 -20.53
CA VAL A 2 -15.05 -9.42 -19.22
C VAL A 2 -14.39 -10.75 -18.85
N ARG A 3 -13.11 -10.73 -18.45
CA ARG A 3 -12.40 -11.92 -17.96
C ARG A 3 -12.67 -12.08 -16.47
N PHE A 4 -13.34 -13.15 -16.09
CA PHE A 4 -13.60 -13.52 -14.71
C PHE A 4 -12.55 -14.54 -14.24
N MET A 5 -12.09 -14.35 -12.99
CA MET A 5 -11.22 -15.32 -12.33
C MET A 5 -12.07 -16.18 -11.39
N GLU A 6 -11.71 -17.43 -11.19
CA GLU A 6 -12.41 -18.31 -10.23
C GLU A 6 -12.24 -17.81 -8.78
N LYS A 7 -11.10 -17.22 -8.47
CA LYS A 7 -10.78 -16.60 -7.18
C LYS A 7 -10.26 -15.18 -7.42
N GLY A 8 -10.76 -14.22 -6.63
CA GLY A 8 -10.24 -12.84 -6.68
C GLY A 8 -8.75 -12.79 -6.32
N LEU A 9 -8.05 -11.81 -6.87
CA LEU A 9 -6.61 -11.61 -6.67
C LEU A 9 -6.37 -10.27 -5.96
N PHE A 10 -5.65 -10.29 -4.85
CA PHE A 10 -5.37 -9.11 -4.05
C PHE A 10 -3.90 -8.66 -4.23
N ILE A 11 -3.71 -7.50 -4.83
CA ILE A 11 -2.39 -6.91 -5.10
C ILE A 11 -2.25 -5.60 -4.35
N THR A 12 -1.13 -5.42 -3.65
CA THR A 12 -0.82 -4.19 -2.92
C THR A 12 0.44 -3.50 -3.45
N PHE A 13 0.47 -2.19 -3.29
CA PHE A 13 1.56 -1.32 -3.73
C PHE A 13 2.12 -0.60 -2.52
N GLU A 14 3.38 -0.85 -2.22
CA GLU A 14 4.04 -0.35 -1.03
C GLU A 14 5.29 0.45 -1.36
N GLY A 15 5.71 1.31 -0.46
CA GLY A 15 6.93 2.12 -0.60
C GLY A 15 6.84 3.45 0.13
N CYS A 16 7.99 4.10 0.23
CA CYS A 16 8.11 5.42 0.85
C CYS A 16 7.33 6.50 0.10
N GLU A 17 7.20 7.66 0.69
CA GLU A 17 6.67 8.85 0.03
C GLU A 17 7.52 9.18 -1.20
N GLY A 18 6.85 9.58 -2.29
CA GLY A 18 7.52 9.90 -3.56
C GLY A 18 8.08 8.70 -4.34
N SER A 19 7.82 7.46 -3.92
CA SER A 19 8.27 6.26 -4.64
C SER A 19 7.58 6.02 -5.98
N GLY A 20 6.53 6.76 -6.32
CA GLY A 20 5.80 6.60 -7.58
C GLY A 20 4.70 5.53 -7.57
N LYS A 21 4.52 4.79 -6.46
CA LYS A 21 3.53 3.70 -6.33
C LYS A 21 2.12 4.07 -6.82
N THR A 22 1.61 5.25 -6.44
CA THR A 22 0.27 5.71 -6.87
C THR A 22 0.17 5.93 -8.38
N THR A 23 1.22 6.44 -9.01
CA THR A 23 1.28 6.63 -10.46
C THR A 23 1.26 5.30 -11.18
N VAL A 24 2.13 4.38 -10.76
CA VAL A 24 2.26 3.05 -11.36
C VAL A 24 1.00 2.22 -11.12
N SER A 25 0.43 2.22 -9.91
CA SER A 25 -0.79 1.46 -9.62
C SER A 25 -1.99 1.91 -10.45
N LYS A 26 -2.14 3.22 -10.70
CA LYS A 26 -3.16 3.76 -11.61
C LYS A 26 -2.90 3.38 -13.08
N TYR A 27 -1.65 3.41 -13.53
CA TYR A 27 -1.28 2.93 -14.85
C TYR A 27 -1.68 1.46 -15.03
N LEU A 28 -1.34 0.60 -14.08
CA LEU A 28 -1.68 -0.83 -14.11
C LEU A 28 -3.20 -1.05 -14.09
N TYR A 29 -3.93 -0.29 -13.28
CA TYR A 29 -5.38 -0.34 -13.26
C TYR A 29 -6.00 -0.06 -14.63
N ASN A 30 -5.58 1.02 -15.28
CA ASN A 30 -6.09 1.40 -16.60
C ASN A 30 -5.76 0.32 -17.65
N ARG A 31 -4.53 -0.15 -17.67
CA ARG A 31 -4.06 -1.18 -18.61
C ARG A 31 -4.82 -2.49 -18.46
N LEU A 32 -5.06 -2.97 -17.22
CA LEU A 32 -5.86 -4.16 -16.99
C LEU A 32 -7.32 -3.98 -17.42
N LYS A 33 -7.88 -2.80 -17.21
CA LYS A 33 -9.25 -2.48 -17.70
C LYS A 33 -9.33 -2.53 -19.23
N GLU A 34 -8.36 -1.97 -19.92
CA GLU A 34 -8.27 -2.00 -21.38
C GLU A 34 -8.13 -3.44 -21.89
N GLU A 35 -7.46 -4.31 -21.15
CA GLU A 35 -7.34 -5.75 -21.46
C GLU A 35 -8.61 -6.57 -21.11
N GLY A 36 -9.62 -5.94 -20.52
CA GLY A 36 -10.91 -6.56 -20.21
C GLY A 36 -10.97 -7.29 -18.87
N TYR A 37 -10.02 -7.07 -17.95
CA TYR A 37 -10.10 -7.62 -16.58
C TYR A 37 -11.15 -6.90 -15.74
N ASP A 38 -11.85 -7.64 -14.87
CA ASP A 38 -12.69 -7.07 -13.82
C ASP A 38 -11.80 -6.67 -12.64
N VAL A 39 -11.35 -5.43 -12.65
CA VAL A 39 -10.39 -4.88 -11.71
C VAL A 39 -10.97 -3.66 -10.99
N ILE A 40 -10.70 -3.56 -9.69
CA ILE A 40 -10.96 -2.35 -8.90
C ILE A 40 -9.65 -1.78 -8.38
N TYR A 41 -9.63 -0.46 -8.19
CA TYR A 41 -8.53 0.27 -7.57
C TYR A 41 -9.03 0.95 -6.30
N SER A 42 -8.26 0.81 -5.23
CA SER A 42 -8.51 1.48 -3.97
C SER A 42 -7.21 1.86 -3.28
N ARG A 43 -7.30 2.46 -2.08
CA ARG A 43 -6.14 2.87 -1.29
C ARG A 43 -6.43 2.86 0.20
N GLU A 44 -5.37 2.76 1.00
CA GLU A 44 -5.41 2.93 2.46
C GLU A 44 -4.46 4.05 2.94
N PRO A 45 -4.80 4.72 4.06
CA PRO A 45 -6.11 4.70 4.70
C PRO A 45 -7.16 5.39 3.83
N GLY A 46 -8.44 4.97 3.93
CA GLY A 46 -9.54 5.53 3.16
C GLY A 46 -10.21 4.53 2.23
N GLY A 47 -10.72 5.00 1.10
CA GLY A 47 -11.37 4.20 0.07
C GLY A 47 -12.89 4.04 0.24
N VAL A 48 -13.44 4.26 1.44
CA VAL A 48 -14.88 4.26 1.75
C VAL A 48 -15.18 5.36 2.77
N ASP A 49 -16.43 5.81 2.87
CA ASP A 49 -16.81 7.02 3.61
C ASP A 49 -16.31 7.05 5.06
N ILE A 50 -16.55 6.00 5.83
CA ILE A 50 -16.09 5.92 7.22
C ILE A 50 -14.54 5.91 7.28
N ALA A 51 -13.88 5.16 6.41
CA ALA A 51 -12.44 5.12 6.36
C ALA A 51 -11.82 6.46 5.93
N GLU A 52 -12.49 7.24 5.06
CA GLU A 52 -12.07 8.61 4.70
C GLU A 52 -12.20 9.59 5.88
N GLN A 53 -13.23 9.46 6.71
CA GLN A 53 -13.35 10.24 7.95
C GLN A 53 -12.18 9.93 8.89
N ILE A 54 -11.85 8.65 9.08
CA ILE A 54 -10.68 8.23 9.87
C ILE A 54 -9.39 8.78 9.26
N ARG A 55 -9.24 8.67 7.92
CA ARG A 55 -8.10 9.24 7.19
C ARG A 55 -7.92 10.73 7.45
N SER A 56 -9.03 11.47 7.48
CA SER A 56 -8.99 12.92 7.74
C SER A 56 -8.39 13.24 9.11
N VAL A 57 -8.64 12.41 10.11
CA VAL A 57 -8.04 12.53 11.45
C VAL A 57 -6.55 12.17 11.40
N ILE A 58 -6.19 11.04 10.78
CA ILE A 58 -4.80 10.54 10.73
C ILE A 58 -3.86 11.54 10.04
N LEU A 59 -4.28 12.08 8.90
CA LEU A 59 -3.41 12.87 8.02
C LEU A 59 -3.47 14.39 8.29
N ASN A 60 -4.35 14.84 9.19
CA ASN A 60 -4.47 16.25 9.53
C ASN A 60 -3.17 16.78 10.14
N VAL A 61 -2.58 17.77 9.49
CA VAL A 61 -1.32 18.41 9.93
C VAL A 61 -1.41 19.07 11.31
N ARG A 62 -2.63 19.36 11.81
CA ARG A 62 -2.84 19.93 13.14
C ARG A 62 -2.77 18.90 14.26
N ASN A 63 -2.88 17.59 13.95
CA ASN A 63 -2.92 16.52 14.95
C ASN A 63 -1.49 16.07 15.33
N THR A 64 -0.62 17.02 15.67
CA THR A 64 0.79 16.77 16.02
C THR A 64 0.96 16.02 17.34
N ALA A 65 -0.02 16.10 18.25
CA ALA A 65 -0.01 15.40 19.54
C ALA A 65 -0.57 13.97 19.46
N MET A 66 -0.83 13.44 18.25
CA MET A 66 -1.37 12.08 18.11
C MET A 66 -0.39 11.04 18.67
N ASP A 67 -0.87 10.28 19.66
CA ASP A 67 -0.10 9.18 20.25
C ASP A 67 0.15 8.08 19.18
N PRO A 68 1.35 7.48 19.13
CA PRO A 68 1.69 6.45 18.14
C PRO A 68 0.75 5.24 18.14
N ARG A 69 0.25 4.81 19.30
CA ARG A 69 -0.70 3.70 19.39
C ARG A 69 -2.08 4.10 18.90
N THR A 70 -2.51 5.33 19.19
CA THR A 70 -3.74 5.91 18.61
C THR A 70 -3.65 5.94 17.09
N GLU A 71 -2.50 6.35 16.52
CA GLU A 71 -2.24 6.31 15.09
C GLU A 71 -2.42 4.88 14.54
N ALA A 72 -1.78 3.88 15.17
CA ALA A 72 -1.87 2.48 14.74
C ALA A 72 -3.30 1.93 14.80
N LEU A 73 -4.06 2.24 15.87
CA LEU A 73 -5.46 1.84 16.03
C LEU A 73 -6.35 2.45 14.93
N LEU A 74 -6.16 3.73 14.61
CA LEU A 74 -6.92 4.41 13.56
C LEU A 74 -6.63 3.82 12.18
N TYR A 75 -5.37 3.49 11.87
CA TYR A 75 -5.02 2.78 10.63
C TYR A 75 -5.70 1.42 10.55
N ALA A 76 -5.68 0.63 11.64
CA ALA A 76 -6.32 -0.68 11.69
C ALA A 76 -7.86 -0.56 11.54
N ALA A 77 -8.49 0.42 12.17
CA ALA A 77 -9.93 0.68 12.04
C ALA A 77 -10.33 1.08 10.62
N SER A 78 -9.57 2.00 9.99
CA SER A 78 -9.79 2.39 8.60
C SER A 78 -9.64 1.18 7.65
N ARG A 79 -8.62 0.35 7.87
CA ARG A 79 -8.38 -0.90 7.12
C ARG A 79 -9.54 -1.86 7.24
N ARG A 80 -10.04 -2.13 8.45
CA ARG A 80 -11.15 -3.05 8.65
C ARG A 80 -12.39 -2.61 7.89
N GLN A 81 -12.73 -1.33 7.94
CA GLN A 81 -13.88 -0.79 7.23
C GLN A 81 -13.72 -0.92 5.70
N HIS A 82 -12.55 -0.58 5.18
CA HIS A 82 -12.22 -0.70 3.77
C HIS A 82 -12.30 -2.17 3.28
N LEU A 83 -11.75 -3.10 4.05
CA LEU A 83 -11.85 -4.53 3.76
C LEU A 83 -13.31 -4.99 3.68
N ALA A 84 -14.13 -4.62 4.67
CA ALA A 84 -15.52 -5.06 4.76
C ALA A 84 -16.39 -4.58 3.61
N GLU A 85 -16.20 -3.32 3.17
CA GLU A 85 -17.06 -2.70 2.17
C GLU A 85 -16.57 -2.91 0.73
N ILE A 86 -15.25 -2.99 0.50
CA ILE A 86 -14.68 -3.01 -0.86
C ILE A 86 -13.91 -4.31 -1.14
N VAL A 87 -12.87 -4.60 -0.36
CA VAL A 87 -11.90 -5.63 -0.75
C VAL A 87 -12.51 -7.02 -0.71
N LEU A 88 -13.10 -7.40 0.43
CA LEU A 88 -13.66 -8.75 0.62
C LEU A 88 -14.82 -9.05 -0.36
N PRO A 89 -15.79 -8.14 -0.58
CA PRO A 89 -16.83 -8.34 -1.60
C PRO A 89 -16.27 -8.49 -3.01
N ALA A 90 -15.26 -7.67 -3.36
CA ALA A 90 -14.63 -7.73 -4.69
C ALA A 90 -13.89 -9.05 -4.91
N LEU A 91 -13.08 -9.48 -3.93
CA LEU A 91 -12.37 -10.76 -3.99
C LEU A 91 -13.33 -11.95 -4.08
N LYS A 92 -14.43 -11.90 -3.31
CA LYS A 92 -15.49 -12.93 -3.37
C LYS A 92 -16.17 -12.99 -4.74
N SER A 93 -16.20 -11.86 -5.47
CA SER A 93 -16.77 -11.78 -6.82
C SER A 93 -15.76 -12.10 -7.93
N GLY A 94 -14.56 -12.62 -7.59
CA GLY A 94 -13.54 -12.98 -8.57
C GLY A 94 -12.81 -11.78 -9.20
N LYS A 95 -12.86 -10.59 -8.59
CA LYS A 95 -12.21 -9.39 -9.12
C LYS A 95 -10.74 -9.31 -8.73
N ILE A 96 -9.96 -8.62 -9.55
CA ILE A 96 -8.62 -8.16 -9.16
C ILE A 96 -8.77 -6.89 -8.33
N VAL A 97 -8.17 -6.88 -7.14
CA VAL A 97 -8.13 -5.72 -6.26
C VAL A 97 -6.72 -5.16 -6.25
N LEU A 98 -6.56 -3.92 -6.72
CA LEU A 98 -5.32 -3.16 -6.65
C LEU A 98 -5.44 -2.13 -5.52
N CYS A 99 -4.61 -2.23 -4.49
CA CYS A 99 -4.67 -1.36 -3.31
C CYS A 99 -3.36 -0.62 -3.07
N ASP A 100 -3.40 0.72 -3.11
CA ASP A 100 -2.27 1.58 -2.75
C ASP A 100 -2.13 1.65 -1.23
N ARG A 101 -1.15 0.95 -0.69
CA ARG A 101 -0.85 0.64 0.72
C ARG A 101 -1.80 -0.38 1.35
N PHE A 102 -1.24 -1.16 2.26
CA PHE A 102 -1.98 -2.12 3.09
C PHE A 102 -1.23 -2.37 4.41
N VAL A 103 -1.31 -3.58 4.95
CA VAL A 103 -0.77 -3.95 6.27
C VAL A 103 0.74 -3.71 6.39
N ASP A 104 1.51 -3.93 5.32
CA ASP A 104 2.97 -3.74 5.33
C ASP A 104 3.34 -2.29 5.66
N SER A 105 2.56 -1.31 5.18
CA SER A 105 2.69 0.09 5.61
C SER A 105 2.59 0.25 7.13
N SER A 106 1.63 -0.40 7.79
CA SER A 106 1.49 -0.29 9.25
C SER A 106 2.65 -0.92 9.99
N LEU A 107 3.16 -2.07 9.52
CA LEU A 107 4.34 -2.71 10.13
C LEU A 107 5.57 -1.80 10.05
N VAL A 108 5.72 -1.12 8.92
CA VAL A 108 6.85 -0.22 8.65
C VAL A 108 6.71 1.09 9.45
N TYR A 109 5.59 1.80 9.28
CA TYR A 109 5.42 3.13 9.87
C TYR A 109 5.16 3.07 11.37
N GLN A 110 4.13 2.35 11.80
CA GLN A 110 3.75 2.29 13.21
C GLN A 110 4.61 1.29 13.96
N GLY A 111 4.87 0.12 13.38
CA GLY A 111 5.66 -0.93 14.01
C GLY A 111 7.11 -0.53 14.21
N TYR A 112 7.80 -0.21 13.13
CA TYR A 112 9.24 0.06 13.15
C TYR A 112 9.56 1.53 13.39
N ALA A 113 9.11 2.44 12.52
CA ALA A 113 9.54 3.84 12.56
C ALA A 113 8.98 4.61 13.78
N ARG A 114 7.75 4.31 14.23
CA ARG A 114 7.19 4.84 15.49
C ARG A 114 7.66 4.08 16.74
N GLY A 115 8.34 2.95 16.59
CA GLY A 115 8.91 2.19 17.71
C GLY A 115 7.90 1.41 18.55
N ILE A 116 6.67 1.16 18.07
CA ILE A 116 5.68 0.34 18.80
C ILE A 116 6.14 -1.12 18.86
N GLY A 117 6.86 -1.59 17.85
CA GLY A 117 7.26 -2.97 17.61
C GLY A 117 6.41 -3.61 16.52
N ILE A 118 7.11 -4.27 15.55
CA ILE A 118 6.47 -4.90 14.39
C ILE A 118 5.46 -5.97 14.84
N ASP A 119 5.82 -6.81 15.80
CA ASP A 119 4.97 -7.92 16.26
C ASP A 119 3.67 -7.40 16.89
N LYS A 120 3.72 -6.35 17.72
CA LYS A 120 2.52 -5.75 18.33
C LYS A 120 1.59 -5.13 17.30
N VAL A 121 2.16 -4.46 16.28
CA VAL A 121 1.37 -3.88 15.19
C VAL A 121 0.83 -4.97 14.28
N TRP A 122 1.55 -6.09 14.13
CA TRP A 122 1.05 -7.25 13.42
C TRP A 122 -0.17 -7.87 14.15
N GLU A 123 -0.08 -8.14 15.45
CA GLU A 123 -1.19 -8.65 16.27
C GLU A 123 -2.44 -7.76 16.16
N LEU A 124 -2.27 -6.43 16.26
CA LEU A 124 -3.36 -5.48 16.06
C LEU A 124 -4.00 -5.62 14.67
N ASN A 125 -3.17 -5.75 13.65
CA ASN A 125 -3.65 -5.85 12.27
C ASN A 125 -4.25 -7.22 11.95
N GLN A 126 -3.78 -8.32 12.56
CA GLN A 126 -4.42 -9.63 12.41
C GLN A 126 -5.90 -9.57 12.76
N PHE A 127 -6.27 -8.89 13.85
CA PHE A 127 -7.69 -8.68 14.19
C PHE A 127 -8.45 -7.89 13.11
N ALA A 128 -7.81 -6.90 12.47
CA ALA A 128 -8.46 -6.07 11.47
C ALA A 128 -8.59 -6.75 10.10
N ILE A 129 -7.55 -7.50 9.68
CA ILE A 129 -7.50 -8.11 8.33
C ILE A 129 -8.08 -9.51 8.30
N ASP A 130 -8.23 -10.16 9.48
CA ASP A 130 -8.53 -11.59 9.55
C ASP A 130 -7.46 -12.36 8.74
N ASP A 131 -7.82 -13.24 7.83
CA ASP A 131 -6.88 -13.95 6.98
C ASP A 131 -6.66 -13.28 5.60
N CYS A 132 -7.15 -12.04 5.42
CA CYS A 132 -7.05 -11.34 4.13
C CYS A 132 -5.66 -10.75 3.93
N MET A 133 -4.74 -11.54 3.37
CA MET A 133 -3.39 -11.10 2.98
C MET A 133 -3.29 -10.92 1.47
N PRO A 134 -2.42 -9.98 1.00
CA PRO A 134 -2.16 -9.81 -0.43
C PRO A 134 -1.52 -11.07 -1.04
N ASP A 135 -1.96 -11.41 -2.25
CA ASP A 135 -1.32 -12.45 -3.06
C ASP A 135 0.03 -11.99 -3.61
N LEU A 136 0.18 -10.68 -3.87
CA LEU A 136 1.42 -10.04 -4.31
C LEU A 136 1.49 -8.62 -3.76
N THR A 137 2.64 -8.24 -3.24
CA THR A 137 2.98 -6.85 -2.89
C THR A 137 4.12 -6.38 -3.80
N LEU A 138 3.93 -5.28 -4.50
CA LEU A 138 4.97 -4.59 -5.25
C LEU A 138 5.54 -3.47 -4.37
N TYR A 139 6.77 -3.66 -3.89
CA TYR A 139 7.48 -2.68 -3.09
C TYR A 139 8.38 -1.81 -3.97
N TYR A 140 8.06 -0.51 -4.04
CA TYR A 140 8.81 0.49 -4.81
C TYR A 140 9.88 1.12 -3.93
N ASP A 141 11.12 0.61 -4.05
CA ASP A 141 12.26 1.16 -3.34
C ASP A 141 12.80 2.40 -4.06
N VAL A 142 12.86 3.52 -3.35
CA VAL A 142 13.41 4.79 -3.83
C VAL A 142 14.34 5.37 -2.78
N ASP A 143 15.38 6.06 -3.22
CA ASP A 143 16.24 6.80 -2.30
C ASP A 143 15.46 7.89 -1.58
N VAL A 144 15.71 8.03 -0.27
CA VAL A 144 14.94 8.95 0.58
C VAL A 144 15.00 10.38 0.05
N GLU A 145 16.16 10.84 -0.38
CA GLU A 145 16.34 12.19 -0.93
C GLU A 145 15.54 12.39 -2.21
N THR A 146 15.57 11.40 -3.12
CA THR A 146 14.79 11.39 -4.36
C THR A 146 13.28 11.42 -4.06
N GLY A 147 12.83 10.55 -3.14
CA GLY A 147 11.43 10.49 -2.74
C GLY A 147 10.94 11.82 -2.15
N LEU A 148 11.65 12.37 -1.18
CA LEU A 148 11.31 13.65 -0.55
C LEU A 148 11.34 14.83 -1.54
N SER A 149 12.26 14.83 -2.49
CA SER A 149 12.28 15.85 -3.57
C SER A 149 11.00 15.79 -4.41
N ARG A 150 10.57 14.57 -4.79
CA ARG A 150 9.31 14.37 -5.54
C ARG A 150 8.08 14.81 -4.73
N VAL A 151 8.06 14.57 -3.41
CA VAL A 151 6.98 15.03 -2.52
C VAL A 151 6.90 16.55 -2.49
N ARG A 152 8.03 17.22 -2.28
CA ARG A 152 8.09 18.70 -2.25
C ARG A 152 7.59 19.33 -3.55
N SER A 153 7.86 18.71 -4.71
CA SER A 153 7.43 19.22 -6.00
C SER A 153 5.90 19.13 -6.22
N ARG A 154 5.15 18.29 -5.45
CA ARG A 154 3.69 18.20 -5.53
C ARG A 154 2.95 19.37 -4.86
N GLY A 155 3.61 20.07 -3.92
CA GLY A 155 3.01 21.19 -3.20
C GLY A 155 2.02 20.84 -2.09
N GLU A 156 1.55 19.61 -2.02
CA GLU A 156 0.64 19.11 -0.95
C GLU A 156 1.43 18.23 0.02
N MET A 157 1.37 18.58 1.29
CA MET A 157 2.03 17.83 2.37
C MET A 157 1.01 17.40 3.42
N ASN A 158 1.10 16.17 3.87
CA ASN A 158 0.35 15.64 5.00
C ASN A 158 1.25 15.53 6.25
N ARG A 159 0.69 15.09 7.37
CA ARG A 159 1.40 14.97 8.64
C ARG A 159 2.63 14.06 8.56
N LEU A 160 2.57 12.95 7.81
CA LEU A 160 3.69 12.01 7.67
C LEU A 160 4.77 12.55 6.73
N ASP A 161 4.40 13.31 5.69
CA ASP A 161 5.37 13.98 4.81
C ASP A 161 6.23 15.01 5.57
N SER A 162 5.73 15.52 6.72
CA SER A 162 6.40 16.51 7.56
C SER A 162 7.40 15.92 8.56
N GLU A 163 7.53 14.60 8.62
CA GLU A 163 8.50 13.92 9.48
C GLU A 163 9.94 14.20 9.03
N ASN A 164 10.89 14.02 9.94
CA ASN A 164 12.30 14.26 9.64
C ASN A 164 12.91 13.18 8.74
N VAL A 165 14.07 13.48 8.16
CA VAL A 165 14.77 12.57 7.22
C VAL A 165 15.11 11.22 7.86
N GLU A 166 15.44 11.18 9.15
CA GLU A 166 15.78 9.93 9.85
C GLU A 166 14.55 9.01 9.98
N PHE A 167 13.36 9.59 10.15
CA PHE A 167 12.12 8.82 10.09
C PHE A 167 11.94 8.15 8.73
N HIS A 168 12.12 8.87 7.63
CA HIS A 168 12.01 8.33 6.28
C HIS A 168 13.09 7.28 5.96
N LYS A 169 14.31 7.44 6.48
CA LYS A 169 15.35 6.40 6.39
C LYS A 169 14.94 5.13 7.15
N SER A 170 14.36 5.29 8.33
CA SER A 170 13.84 4.18 9.12
C SER A 170 12.71 3.44 8.41
N VAL A 171 11.80 4.19 7.76
CA VAL A 171 10.72 3.63 6.93
C VAL A 171 11.28 2.80 5.77
N ARG A 172 12.24 3.34 5.00
CA ARG A 172 12.87 2.60 3.90
C ARG A 172 13.55 1.32 4.39
N LYS A 173 14.35 1.42 5.46
CA LYS A 173 15.03 0.26 6.07
C LYS A 173 14.02 -0.82 6.47
N ALA A 174 12.92 -0.43 7.09
CA ALA A 174 11.89 -1.38 7.51
C ALA A 174 11.20 -2.08 6.33
N TYR A 175 10.92 -1.37 5.23
CA TYR A 175 10.41 -1.99 4.02
C TYR A 175 11.37 -3.04 3.45
N GLN A 176 12.67 -2.73 3.39
CA GLN A 176 13.69 -3.67 2.93
C GLN A 176 13.72 -4.93 3.81
N MET A 177 13.71 -4.77 5.14
CA MET A 177 13.66 -5.89 6.08
C MET A 177 12.40 -6.76 5.90
N ILE A 178 11.24 -6.16 5.67
CA ILE A 178 9.99 -6.90 5.47
C ILE A 178 9.99 -7.61 4.10
N ALA A 179 10.52 -6.97 3.06
CA ALA A 179 10.64 -7.58 1.74
C ALA A 179 11.59 -8.80 1.76
N GLU A 180 12.72 -8.71 2.46
CA GLU A 180 13.64 -9.82 2.69
C GLU A 180 13.01 -10.97 3.50
N LYS A 181 12.12 -10.63 4.45
CA LYS A 181 11.44 -11.64 5.28
C LYS A 181 10.34 -12.40 4.52
N TYR A 182 9.70 -11.79 3.53
CA TYR A 182 8.55 -12.36 2.79
C TYR A 182 8.76 -12.33 1.26
N PRO A 183 9.85 -12.91 0.73
CA PRO A 183 10.20 -12.81 -0.68
C PRO A 183 9.22 -13.52 -1.63
N GLU A 184 8.44 -14.49 -1.12
CA GLU A 184 7.40 -15.20 -1.87
C GLU A 184 6.19 -14.31 -2.21
N ARG A 185 5.97 -13.25 -1.40
CA ARG A 185 4.84 -12.33 -1.52
C ARG A 185 5.26 -10.93 -1.96
N ILE A 186 6.40 -10.44 -1.49
CA ILE A 186 6.85 -9.06 -1.73
C ILE A 186 7.97 -9.07 -2.78
N VAL A 187 7.74 -8.35 -3.87
CA VAL A 187 8.74 -8.15 -4.94
C VAL A 187 9.20 -6.70 -4.91
N THR A 188 10.51 -6.51 -4.76
CA THR A 188 11.13 -5.16 -4.75
C THR A 188 11.38 -4.69 -6.18
N ILE A 189 10.99 -3.46 -6.46
CA ILE A 189 11.19 -2.76 -7.74
C ILE A 189 12.03 -1.51 -7.46
N ASP A 190 13.16 -1.36 -8.16
CA ASP A 190 13.97 -0.15 -8.09
C ASP A 190 13.22 1.02 -8.75
N SER A 191 12.76 1.96 -7.94
CA SER A 191 11.97 3.12 -8.35
C SER A 191 12.81 4.39 -8.56
N ASN A 192 14.14 4.27 -8.56
CA ASN A 192 15.04 5.35 -9.00
C ASN A 192 15.14 5.43 -10.52
N ARG A 193 14.78 4.36 -11.22
CA ARG A 193 14.79 4.26 -12.69
C ARG A 193 13.70 5.12 -13.35
N PRO A 194 13.77 5.34 -14.68
CA PRO A 194 12.73 6.02 -15.44
C PRO A 194 11.35 5.38 -15.22
N LEU A 195 10.33 6.22 -15.06
CA LEU A 195 8.95 5.78 -14.73
C LEU A 195 8.46 4.68 -15.68
N ARG A 196 8.70 4.80 -16.99
CA ARG A 196 8.26 3.82 -17.98
C ARG A 196 8.86 2.42 -17.76
N GLU A 197 10.11 2.35 -17.32
CA GLU A 197 10.74 1.05 -17.01
C GLU A 197 10.10 0.42 -15.76
N VAL A 198 9.82 1.24 -14.74
CA VAL A 198 9.13 0.80 -13.52
C VAL A 198 7.70 0.32 -13.83
N GLU A 199 6.99 1.01 -14.71
CA GLU A 199 5.64 0.64 -15.16
C GLU A 199 5.63 -0.71 -15.90
N GLU A 200 6.54 -0.92 -16.86
CA GLU A 200 6.60 -2.17 -17.65
C GLU A 200 7.07 -3.37 -16.79
N GLU A 201 8.02 -3.18 -15.88
CA GLU A 201 8.40 -4.24 -14.95
C GLU A 201 7.25 -4.60 -14.02
N SER A 202 6.58 -3.61 -13.43
CA SER A 202 5.42 -3.80 -12.56
C SER A 202 4.29 -4.55 -13.30
N TYR A 203 4.04 -4.17 -14.54
CA TYR A 203 3.05 -4.85 -15.38
C TYR A 203 3.43 -6.32 -15.64
N THR A 204 4.68 -6.59 -15.96
CA THR A 204 5.18 -7.95 -16.19
C THR A 204 5.01 -8.83 -14.96
N LEU A 205 5.39 -8.32 -13.79
CA LEU A 205 5.23 -9.02 -12.50
C LEU A 205 3.76 -9.31 -12.19
N LEU A 206 2.90 -8.31 -12.39
CA LEU A 206 1.47 -8.45 -12.19
C LEU A 206 0.84 -9.48 -13.13
N LYS A 207 1.16 -9.43 -14.44
CA LYS A 207 0.67 -10.39 -15.43
C LYS A 207 1.13 -11.82 -15.10
N ASN A 208 2.37 -12.00 -14.70
CA ASN A 208 2.88 -13.30 -14.28
C ASN A 208 2.12 -13.85 -13.06
N ARG A 209 1.67 -12.97 -12.15
CA ARG A 209 0.83 -13.39 -11.03
C ARG A 209 -0.58 -13.75 -11.49
N ILE A 210 -1.21 -12.94 -12.32
CA ILE A 210 -2.55 -13.19 -12.89
C ILE A 210 -2.58 -14.53 -13.62
N ASN A 211 -1.64 -14.80 -14.52
CA ASN A 211 -1.59 -16.02 -15.31
C ASN A 211 -1.44 -17.31 -14.49
N ARG A 212 -1.08 -17.22 -13.19
CA ARG A 212 -1.07 -18.38 -12.28
C ARG A 212 -2.43 -18.66 -11.67
N TYR A 213 -3.38 -17.74 -11.81
CA TYR A 213 -4.74 -17.81 -11.26
C TYR A 213 -5.81 -17.99 -12.37
N GLU A 214 -5.43 -17.85 -13.65
CA GLU A 214 -6.21 -18.26 -14.82
C GLU A 214 -6.01 -19.76 -15.12
#